data_870e4da356a76a3464dff35e5ea51e45
#
_entry.id   870e4da356a76a3464dff35e5ea51e45
#
_cell.length_a   1.000
_cell.length_b   1.000
_cell.length_c   1.000
_cell.angle_alpha   90.00
_cell.angle_beta   90.00
_cell.angle_gamma   90.00
#
_symmetry.space_group_name_H-M   'P 1'
#
loop_
_entity.id
_entity.type
_entity.pdbx_description
1 polymer ?
#
loop_
_entity_poly.entity_id
_entity_poly.type
_entity_poly.pdbx_seq_one_letter_code
_entity_poly.pdbx_strand_id
1 'polypeptide(L)'
;MLQLLLAAPSSGSGKTTAACALLSALKARGLEPCAFKCGPDYIDPMFHRAVLGVPSHNLDLFFSTPQTVRRLYTSGAAGHGSAVCEGAMGYYDGLGGVSAAASAWHTADVLDLPVLLVVRPKGASLTLAAQLQGLKAFRTPHHIAGVLLNDCTEMLYKLLAPMLERETGLPVVGFLPPMPDAAIESRHLGLKTAGEIADLQQKIQILTAAAQKNIDWPRLLALFDRPAPMAPAVQAAAPTVRIAVAQDEAFCFAYAETLESLQAAGAELCYFSPLRDAALPQHIGGLYLPGGYPELYAAQLAANTAMRCAINTAVQRGLPTVAECGGFLYLGQTLEDDAGTAHPMAGVLPGQGFRVGRLVRFGYAALTPQADSMLFRAGEPVPVHEFHHWDSTCNGTAFAAQKANGRHWDCGFANGHLYAGFPHLYWAGTPLPQRFVTAAAQYAQTKTGRTV
;
A
#
# COMPACT_ATOMS: atom_id res chain seq x y z
N MET A 1 9.76 -6.75 22.65
CA MET A 1 9.15 -6.94 21.32
C MET A 1 10.15 -6.63 20.24
N LEU A 2 10.37 -7.53 19.27
CA LEU A 2 11.23 -7.21 18.12
C LEU A 2 10.57 -6.12 17.25
N GLN A 3 11.29 -5.02 17.01
CA GLN A 3 10.83 -3.92 16.16
C GLN A 3 11.98 -3.44 15.28
N LEU A 4 11.79 -3.43 13.97
CA LEU A 4 12.82 -2.97 13.05
C LEU A 4 12.24 -2.38 11.75
N LEU A 5 13.07 -1.57 11.10
CA LEU A 5 12.85 -1.16 9.72
C LEU A 5 13.87 -1.84 8.81
N LEU A 6 13.39 -2.55 7.78
CA LEU A 6 14.22 -3.10 6.71
C LEU A 6 14.49 -2.01 5.67
N ALA A 7 15.74 -1.67 5.45
CA ALA A 7 16.16 -0.75 4.41
C ALA A 7 17.26 -1.37 3.53
N ALA A 8 17.64 -0.67 2.48
CA ALA A 8 18.74 -1.09 1.62
C ALA A 8 19.43 0.13 1.00
N PRO A 9 20.67 0.00 0.51
CA PRO A 9 21.35 1.09 -0.20
C PRO A 9 20.63 1.54 -1.48
N SER A 10 19.90 0.63 -2.15
CA SER A 10 19.21 0.92 -3.41
C SER A 10 18.03 -0.03 -3.64
N SER A 11 17.20 0.30 -4.64
CA SER A 11 16.22 -0.64 -5.19
C SER A 11 16.92 -1.89 -5.76
N GLY A 12 16.23 -3.04 -5.75
CA GLY A 12 16.79 -4.30 -6.24
C GLY A 12 17.77 -5.01 -5.30
N SER A 13 18.02 -4.49 -4.09
CA SER A 13 18.86 -5.15 -3.09
C SER A 13 18.20 -6.36 -2.40
N GLY A 14 16.91 -6.61 -2.68
CA GLY A 14 16.15 -7.76 -2.17
C GLY A 14 15.42 -7.49 -0.84
N LYS A 15 15.02 -6.24 -0.56
CA LYS A 15 14.23 -5.89 0.64
C LYS A 15 12.97 -6.76 0.78
N THR A 16 12.17 -6.86 -0.28
CA THR A 16 10.92 -7.64 -0.27
C THR A 16 11.17 -9.12 0.01
N THR A 17 12.21 -9.70 -0.61
CA THR A 17 12.62 -11.08 -0.32
C THR A 17 13.01 -11.25 1.14
N ALA A 18 13.82 -10.32 1.68
CA ALA A 18 14.24 -10.33 3.09
C ALA A 18 13.05 -10.09 4.04
N ALA A 19 12.10 -9.21 3.69
CA ALA A 19 10.89 -8.98 4.47
C ALA A 19 10.03 -10.25 4.54
N CYS A 20 9.77 -10.90 3.40
CA CYS A 20 9.01 -12.15 3.35
C CYS A 20 9.71 -13.27 4.15
N ALA A 21 11.02 -13.43 3.99
CA ALA A 21 11.82 -14.42 4.70
C ALA A 21 11.78 -14.18 6.22
N LEU A 22 11.93 -12.92 6.65
CA LEU A 22 11.93 -12.55 8.05
C LEU A 22 10.54 -12.70 8.68
N LEU A 23 9.49 -12.16 8.05
CA LEU A 23 8.11 -12.25 8.54
C LEU A 23 7.65 -13.69 8.68
N SER A 24 7.90 -14.52 7.66
CA SER A 24 7.52 -15.94 7.71
C SER A 24 8.31 -16.72 8.76
N ALA A 25 9.62 -16.42 8.94
CA ALA A 25 10.43 -17.05 9.98
C ALA A 25 10.04 -16.61 11.40
N LEU A 26 9.69 -15.32 11.60
CA LEU A 26 9.15 -14.81 12.87
C LEU A 26 7.84 -15.51 13.23
N LYS A 27 6.92 -15.64 12.26
CA LYS A 27 5.66 -16.38 12.43
C LYS A 27 5.90 -17.84 12.81
N ALA A 28 6.80 -18.52 12.10
CA ALA A 28 7.15 -19.91 12.40
C ALA A 28 7.81 -20.09 13.80
N ARG A 29 8.37 -19.03 14.37
CA ARG A 29 8.92 -18.99 15.73
C ARG A 29 7.89 -18.59 16.80
N GLY A 30 6.63 -18.36 16.43
CA GLY A 30 5.57 -17.95 17.37
C GLY A 30 5.68 -16.50 17.84
N LEU A 31 6.38 -15.63 17.09
CA LEU A 31 6.57 -14.22 17.45
C LEU A 31 5.49 -13.30 16.86
N GLU A 32 4.40 -13.84 16.36
CA GLU A 32 3.19 -13.15 15.88
C GLU A 32 3.50 -11.80 15.21
N PRO A 33 4.10 -11.79 14.00
CA PRO A 33 4.52 -10.56 13.34
C PRO A 33 3.35 -9.74 12.83
N CYS A 34 3.52 -8.40 12.86
CA CYS A 34 2.82 -7.47 11.98
C CYS A 34 3.81 -6.80 11.03
N ALA A 35 3.33 -6.36 9.90
CA ALA A 35 4.15 -5.73 8.86
C ALA A 35 3.68 -4.32 8.55
N PHE A 36 4.63 -3.48 8.14
CA PHE A 36 4.36 -2.14 7.62
C PHE A 36 5.16 -1.93 6.34
N LYS A 37 4.56 -1.25 5.37
CA LYS A 37 5.24 -0.83 4.15
C LYS A 37 5.40 0.69 4.13
N CYS A 38 6.63 1.18 3.95
CA CYS A 38 6.84 2.60 3.71
C CYS A 38 6.38 2.97 2.29
N GLY A 39 5.64 4.07 2.19
CA GLY A 39 5.16 4.56 0.90
C GLY A 39 3.82 3.98 0.43
N PRO A 40 3.36 4.38 -0.78
CA PRO A 40 2.01 4.16 -1.28
C PRO A 40 1.85 2.81 -2.00
N ASP A 41 2.43 1.76 -1.47
CA ASP A 41 2.45 0.42 -2.08
C ASP A 41 1.22 -0.39 -1.65
N TYR A 42 0.46 -0.92 -2.59
CA TYR A 42 -0.66 -1.82 -2.34
C TYR A 42 -0.23 -3.29 -2.34
N ILE A 43 0.76 -3.62 -3.16
CA ILE A 43 1.11 -4.99 -3.54
C ILE A 43 1.74 -5.74 -2.37
N ASP A 44 2.80 -5.17 -1.76
CA ASP A 44 3.48 -5.83 -0.65
C ASP A 44 2.55 -6.05 0.57
N PRO A 45 1.75 -5.05 1.04
CA PRO A 45 0.79 -5.29 2.11
C PRO A 45 -0.29 -6.33 1.79
N MET A 46 -0.77 -6.38 0.55
CA MET A 46 -1.72 -7.42 0.11
C MET A 46 -1.08 -8.80 0.15
N PHE A 47 0.17 -8.92 -0.33
CA PHE A 47 0.93 -10.17 -0.29
C PHE A 47 1.15 -10.64 1.16
N HIS A 48 1.55 -9.75 2.05
CA HIS A 48 1.73 -10.08 3.47
C HIS A 48 0.44 -10.65 4.08
N ARG A 49 -0.71 -10.03 3.80
CA ARG A 49 -2.01 -10.52 4.30
C ARG A 49 -2.45 -11.83 3.64
N ALA A 50 -2.42 -11.90 2.31
CA ALA A 50 -3.00 -13.02 1.57
C ALA A 50 -2.10 -14.28 1.60
N VAL A 51 -0.78 -14.11 1.50
CA VAL A 51 0.17 -15.22 1.34
C VAL A 51 0.83 -15.59 2.65
N LEU A 52 1.31 -14.60 3.43
CA LEU A 52 1.96 -14.86 4.71
C LEU A 52 0.95 -14.97 5.87
N GLY A 53 -0.28 -14.48 5.69
CA GLY A 53 -1.26 -14.36 6.78
C GLY A 53 -0.72 -13.47 7.91
N VAL A 54 -0.07 -12.36 7.56
CA VAL A 54 0.50 -11.35 8.45
C VAL A 54 -0.25 -10.04 8.25
N PRO A 55 -0.84 -9.43 9.30
CA PRO A 55 -1.42 -8.10 9.20
C PRO A 55 -0.40 -7.09 8.67
N SER A 56 -0.80 -6.26 7.74
CA SER A 56 0.12 -5.33 7.07
C SER A 56 -0.55 -4.01 6.75
N HIS A 57 0.14 -2.90 7.03
CA HIS A 57 -0.31 -1.53 6.90
C HIS A 57 0.70 -0.69 6.11
N ASN A 58 0.29 0.52 5.68
CA ASN A 58 1.19 1.47 5.05
C ASN A 58 1.55 2.61 6.02
N LEU A 59 2.80 3.03 5.96
CA LEU A 59 3.28 4.21 6.67
C LEU A 59 3.89 5.17 5.66
N ASP A 60 3.29 6.35 5.52
CA ASP A 60 3.70 7.29 4.49
C ASP A 60 3.72 8.73 5.01
N LEU A 61 4.92 9.32 5.04
CA LEU A 61 5.16 10.69 5.50
C LEU A 61 4.91 11.77 4.43
N PHE A 62 4.53 11.39 3.22
CA PHE A 62 3.97 12.32 2.25
C PHE A 62 2.47 12.53 2.48
N PHE A 63 1.74 11.45 2.77
CA PHE A 63 0.30 11.51 3.02
C PHE A 63 -0.03 11.97 4.43
N SER A 64 0.81 11.66 5.40
CA SER A 64 0.49 11.75 6.82
C SER A 64 1.52 12.56 7.59
N THR A 65 1.04 13.25 8.62
CA THR A 65 1.93 13.91 9.59
C THR A 65 2.72 12.87 10.39
N PRO A 66 3.90 13.24 10.96
CA PRO A 66 4.64 12.37 11.86
C PRO A 66 3.80 11.82 13.02
N GLN A 67 2.88 12.61 13.55
CA GLN A 67 1.97 12.17 14.62
C GLN A 67 1.01 11.09 14.14
N THR A 68 0.45 11.22 12.94
CA THR A 68 -0.42 10.21 12.34
C THR A 68 0.34 8.92 12.09
N VAL A 69 1.56 8.99 11.53
CA VAL A 69 2.41 7.82 11.30
C VAL A 69 2.73 7.08 12.60
N ARG A 70 3.11 7.81 13.68
CA ARG A 70 3.31 7.20 15.01
C ARG A 70 2.06 6.51 15.52
N ARG A 71 0.88 7.13 15.38
CA ARG A 71 -0.38 6.52 15.80
C ARG A 71 -0.71 5.26 15.01
N LEU A 72 -0.56 5.28 13.68
CA LEU A 72 -0.78 4.10 12.83
C LEU A 72 0.15 2.95 13.19
N TYR A 73 1.45 3.25 13.35
CA TYR A 73 2.43 2.26 13.78
C TYR A 73 2.06 1.65 15.15
N THR A 74 1.79 2.52 16.12
CA THR A 74 1.43 2.08 17.49
C THR A 74 0.18 1.21 17.49
N SER A 75 -0.87 1.62 16.77
CA SER A 75 -2.11 0.84 16.68
C SER A 75 -1.93 -0.48 15.95
N GLY A 76 -1.22 -0.49 14.83
CA GLY A 76 -1.01 -1.72 14.05
C GLY A 76 -0.01 -2.69 14.68
N ALA A 77 0.92 -2.21 15.51
CA ALA A 77 1.90 -3.06 16.21
C ALA A 77 1.39 -3.57 17.58
N ALA A 78 0.35 -2.98 18.12
CA ALA A 78 -0.17 -3.37 19.43
C ALA A 78 -0.70 -4.80 19.43
N GLY A 79 -0.36 -5.57 20.47
CA GLY A 79 -0.77 -6.98 20.63
C GLY A 79 0.05 -7.98 19.82
N HIS A 80 1.02 -7.52 19.00
CA HIS A 80 1.93 -8.37 18.24
C HIS A 80 3.26 -8.61 18.98
N GLY A 81 3.90 -9.75 18.72
CA GLY A 81 5.21 -10.11 19.28
C GLY A 81 6.39 -9.49 18.51
N SER A 82 6.15 -9.09 17.26
CA SER A 82 7.14 -8.43 16.41
C SER A 82 6.52 -7.49 15.38
N ALA A 83 7.26 -6.43 14.99
CA ALA A 83 6.87 -5.47 13.97
C ALA A 83 8.01 -5.24 12.98
N VAL A 84 7.75 -5.43 11.70
CA VAL A 84 8.70 -5.23 10.61
C VAL A 84 8.18 -4.18 9.65
N CYS A 85 8.89 -3.05 9.55
CA CYS A 85 8.64 -2.04 8.53
C CYS A 85 9.52 -2.32 7.31
N GLU A 86 8.96 -2.43 6.11
CA GLU A 86 9.73 -2.51 4.88
C GLU A 86 9.85 -1.13 4.22
N GLY A 87 11.08 -0.64 4.07
CA GLY A 87 11.38 0.61 3.37
C GLY A 87 11.18 0.51 1.86
N ALA A 88 10.83 1.61 1.24
CA ALA A 88 10.80 1.75 -0.21
C ALA A 88 12.14 2.29 -0.74
N MET A 89 12.50 1.99 -1.97
CA MET A 89 13.68 2.50 -2.68
C MET A 89 15.00 2.32 -1.90
N GLY A 90 15.96 3.25 -2.02
CA GLY A 90 17.14 3.31 -1.17
C GLY A 90 16.85 3.99 0.16
N TYR A 91 17.72 3.78 1.14
CA TYR A 91 17.50 4.19 2.54
C TYR A 91 17.20 5.69 2.68
N TYR A 92 17.89 6.53 1.91
CA TYR A 92 17.72 7.99 1.93
C TYR A 92 16.90 8.52 0.75
N ASP A 93 16.44 7.66 -0.17
CA ASP A 93 15.68 8.06 -1.35
C ASP A 93 14.24 8.38 -0.95
N GLY A 94 13.91 9.65 -0.91
CA GLY A 94 12.57 10.16 -0.61
C GLY A 94 11.98 10.95 -1.77
N LEU A 95 11.34 12.06 -1.48
CA LEU A 95 10.60 12.83 -2.46
C LEU A 95 11.45 13.25 -3.66
N GLY A 96 11.01 12.87 -4.85
CA GLY A 96 11.67 13.18 -6.11
C GLY A 96 13.03 12.50 -6.31
N GLY A 97 13.45 11.61 -5.41
CA GLY A 97 14.77 10.97 -5.46
C GLY A 97 15.94 11.89 -5.08
N VAL A 98 15.66 13.12 -4.66
CA VAL A 98 16.67 14.15 -4.32
C VAL A 98 16.52 14.68 -2.90
N SER A 99 15.54 14.21 -2.16
CA SER A 99 15.27 14.59 -0.77
C SER A 99 15.15 13.35 0.10
N ALA A 100 15.58 13.42 1.36
CA ALA A 100 15.34 12.37 2.34
C ALA A 100 13.94 12.43 2.98
N ALA A 101 13.13 13.45 2.68
CA ALA A 101 11.76 13.54 3.15
C ALA A 101 10.92 12.38 2.60
N ALA A 102 10.11 11.75 3.45
CA ALA A 102 9.31 10.55 3.16
C ALA A 102 10.14 9.32 2.72
N SER A 103 11.47 9.30 2.98
CA SER A 103 12.30 8.11 2.77
C SER A 103 12.14 7.09 3.90
N ALA A 104 12.74 5.91 3.73
CA ALA A 104 12.84 4.91 4.78
C ALA A 104 13.60 5.45 6.01
N TRP A 105 14.63 6.26 5.81
CA TRP A 105 15.32 6.96 6.91
C TRP A 105 14.39 7.90 7.68
N HIS A 106 13.61 8.72 6.98
CA HIS A 106 12.67 9.64 7.65
C HIS A 106 11.61 8.87 8.46
N THR A 107 11.15 7.73 7.97
CA THR A 107 10.23 6.86 8.72
C THR A 107 10.91 6.26 9.96
N ALA A 108 12.16 5.79 9.83
CA ALA A 108 12.94 5.30 10.96
C ALA A 108 13.16 6.40 12.01
N ASP A 109 13.48 7.63 11.59
CA ASP A 109 13.71 8.79 12.46
C ASP A 109 12.42 9.20 13.20
N VAL A 110 11.28 9.28 12.49
CA VAL A 110 9.99 9.60 13.09
C VAL A 110 9.56 8.56 14.12
N LEU A 111 9.80 7.28 13.88
CA LEU A 111 9.38 6.18 14.75
C LEU A 111 10.46 5.77 15.77
N ASP A 112 11.65 6.34 15.71
CA ASP A 112 12.86 5.92 16.44
C ASP A 112 13.11 4.40 16.29
N LEU A 113 12.96 3.87 15.07
CA LEU A 113 13.14 2.45 14.80
C LEU A 113 14.59 2.14 14.42
N PRO A 114 15.18 1.08 15.02
CA PRO A 114 16.45 0.56 14.56
C PRO A 114 16.31 -0.06 13.17
N VAL A 115 17.32 0.15 12.33
CA VAL A 115 17.31 -0.27 10.92
C VAL A 115 18.19 -1.48 10.72
N LEU A 116 17.63 -2.51 10.11
CA LEU A 116 18.34 -3.64 9.54
C LEU A 116 18.57 -3.39 8.05
N LEU A 117 19.84 -3.16 7.68
CA LEU A 117 20.21 -2.83 6.30
C LEU A 117 20.43 -4.11 5.49
N VAL A 118 19.61 -4.34 4.49
CA VAL A 118 19.73 -5.46 3.54
C VAL A 118 20.72 -5.10 2.44
N VAL A 119 21.81 -5.82 2.35
CA VAL A 119 22.91 -5.51 1.45
C VAL A 119 23.24 -6.70 0.56
N ARG A 120 23.38 -6.47 -0.73
CA ARG A 120 23.75 -7.48 -1.70
C ARG A 120 25.22 -7.34 -2.09
N PRO A 121 26.11 -8.27 -1.72
CA PRO A 121 27.55 -8.17 -1.98
C PRO A 121 27.89 -8.59 -3.41
N LYS A 122 27.19 -8.02 -4.42
CA LYS A 122 27.44 -8.34 -5.84
C LYS A 122 28.59 -7.51 -6.38
N GLY A 123 29.72 -8.16 -6.66
CA GLY A 123 30.88 -7.50 -7.25
C GLY A 123 31.62 -6.54 -6.31
N ALA A 124 31.38 -6.62 -4.99
CA ALA A 124 32.01 -5.77 -4.00
C ALA A 124 32.40 -6.57 -2.75
N SER A 125 33.55 -6.26 -2.18
CA SER A 125 34.09 -6.81 -0.92
C SER A 125 34.37 -5.68 0.06
N LEU A 126 35.61 -5.24 0.17
CA LEU A 126 35.98 -4.11 1.06
C LEU A 126 35.28 -2.80 0.68
N THR A 127 35.01 -2.56 -0.59
CA THR A 127 34.24 -1.42 -1.08
C THR A 127 32.83 -1.36 -0.44
N LEU A 128 32.25 -2.51 -0.07
CA LEU A 128 30.99 -2.57 0.65
C LEU A 128 31.07 -1.90 2.03
N ALA A 129 32.20 -2.05 2.74
CA ALA A 129 32.42 -1.36 4.00
C ALA A 129 32.45 0.16 3.82
N ALA A 130 33.09 0.66 2.75
CA ALA A 130 33.10 2.09 2.44
C ALA A 130 31.67 2.62 2.15
N GLN A 131 30.86 1.84 1.42
CA GLN A 131 29.45 2.19 1.19
C GLN A 131 28.64 2.26 2.48
N LEU A 132 28.80 1.28 3.37
CA LEU A 132 28.15 1.27 4.69
C LEU A 132 28.58 2.43 5.57
N GLN A 133 29.88 2.77 5.59
CA GLN A 133 30.38 3.93 6.30
C GLN A 133 29.80 5.24 5.75
N GLY A 134 29.67 5.35 4.42
CA GLY A 134 29.02 6.49 3.78
C GLY A 134 27.57 6.64 4.22
N LEU A 135 26.81 5.55 4.26
CA LEU A 135 25.42 5.57 4.74
C LEU A 135 25.33 5.97 6.22
N LYS A 136 26.24 5.51 7.08
CA LYS A 136 26.28 5.93 8.50
C LYS A 136 26.58 7.40 8.67
N ALA A 137 27.50 7.93 7.88
CA ALA A 137 27.96 9.32 8.01
C ALA A 137 27.02 10.34 7.36
N PHE A 138 26.12 9.91 6.45
CA PHE A 138 25.33 10.82 5.64
C PHE A 138 24.25 11.58 6.42
N ARG A 139 23.69 10.98 7.48
CA ARG A 139 22.71 11.61 8.38
C ARG A 139 22.92 11.16 9.82
N THR A 140 22.57 12.06 10.75
CA THR A 140 22.59 11.79 12.19
C THR A 140 21.23 12.15 12.78
N PRO A 141 20.57 11.22 13.52
CA PRO A 141 20.94 9.83 13.73
C PRO A 141 20.78 8.99 12.44
N HIS A 142 21.62 7.97 12.26
CA HIS A 142 21.52 7.09 11.08
C HIS A 142 20.64 5.87 11.31
N HIS A 143 20.25 5.56 12.54
CA HIS A 143 19.42 4.44 13.00
C HIS A 143 19.87 3.03 12.56
N ILE A 144 20.94 2.88 11.76
CA ILE A 144 21.41 1.56 11.28
C ILE A 144 21.98 0.79 12.46
N ALA A 145 21.34 -0.32 12.84
CA ALA A 145 21.69 -1.16 13.98
C ALA A 145 22.34 -2.50 13.57
N GLY A 146 22.14 -2.94 12.32
CA GLY A 146 22.69 -4.19 11.83
C GLY A 146 22.62 -4.33 10.32
N VAL A 147 23.28 -5.36 9.81
CA VAL A 147 23.35 -5.69 8.38
C VAL A 147 22.91 -7.14 8.16
N LEU A 148 22.08 -7.36 7.13
CA LEU A 148 21.74 -8.68 6.59
C LEU A 148 22.28 -8.78 5.17
N LEU A 149 23.13 -9.77 4.89
CA LEU A 149 23.62 -10.01 3.54
C LEU A 149 22.60 -10.81 2.73
N ASN A 150 22.17 -10.30 1.58
CA ASN A 150 21.22 -10.96 0.69
C ASN A 150 21.89 -11.42 -0.60
N ASP A 151 21.43 -12.52 -1.18
CA ASP A 151 22.05 -13.15 -2.36
C ASP A 151 23.54 -13.44 -2.12
N CYS A 152 23.86 -13.97 -0.94
CA CYS A 152 25.20 -14.19 -0.42
C CYS A 152 25.40 -15.66 -0.07
N THR A 153 26.44 -16.28 -0.60
CA THR A 153 26.79 -17.68 -0.26
C THR A 153 27.41 -17.75 1.15
N GLU A 154 27.32 -18.92 1.79
CA GLU A 154 27.91 -19.14 3.13
C GLU A 154 29.42 -18.86 3.15
N MET A 155 30.16 -19.25 2.09
CA MET A 155 31.58 -18.98 1.97
C MET A 155 31.85 -17.46 1.94
N LEU A 156 31.07 -16.73 1.16
CA LEU A 156 31.23 -15.28 1.05
C LEU A 156 30.82 -14.57 2.36
N TYR A 157 29.78 -15.05 3.04
CA TYR A 157 29.36 -14.58 4.34
C TYR A 157 30.49 -14.71 5.38
N LYS A 158 31.10 -15.89 5.48
CA LYS A 158 32.24 -16.13 6.41
C LYS A 158 33.43 -15.22 6.16
N LEU A 159 33.64 -14.80 4.91
CA LEU A 159 34.68 -13.83 4.55
C LEU A 159 34.30 -12.41 4.86
N LEU A 160 33.08 -12.00 4.48
CA LEU A 160 32.66 -10.60 4.52
C LEU A 160 32.19 -10.15 5.91
N ALA A 161 31.48 -10.98 6.66
CA ALA A 161 30.87 -10.56 7.92
C ALA A 161 31.90 -10.05 8.93
N PRO A 162 33.00 -10.77 9.24
CA PRO A 162 34.01 -10.25 10.17
C PRO A 162 34.71 -8.98 9.68
N MET A 163 34.91 -8.86 8.38
CA MET A 163 35.51 -7.69 7.76
C MET A 163 34.58 -6.49 7.88
N LEU A 164 33.30 -6.64 7.53
CA LEU A 164 32.31 -5.56 7.61
C LEU A 164 32.13 -5.09 9.05
N GLU A 165 32.06 -6.00 10.03
CA GLU A 165 31.95 -5.64 11.44
C GLU A 165 33.16 -4.85 11.93
N ARG A 166 34.38 -5.28 11.57
CA ARG A 166 35.61 -4.57 11.94
C ARG A 166 35.68 -3.16 11.33
N GLU A 167 35.36 -3.04 10.03
CA GLU A 167 35.49 -1.76 9.30
C GLU A 167 34.36 -0.79 9.61
N THR A 168 33.16 -1.28 9.94
CA THR A 168 31.97 -0.41 10.07
C THR A 168 31.46 -0.28 11.50
N GLY A 169 31.81 -1.23 12.38
CA GLY A 169 31.23 -1.37 13.71
C GLY A 169 29.76 -1.84 13.68
N LEU A 170 29.22 -2.21 12.51
CA LEU A 170 27.84 -2.69 12.38
C LEU A 170 27.81 -4.22 12.49
N PRO A 171 27.00 -4.79 13.40
CA PRO A 171 26.84 -6.23 13.48
C PRO A 171 26.20 -6.80 12.21
N VAL A 172 26.73 -7.92 11.69
CA VAL A 172 26.16 -8.67 10.59
C VAL A 172 25.36 -9.84 11.15
N VAL A 173 24.03 -9.77 11.07
CA VAL A 173 23.12 -10.70 11.74
C VAL A 173 22.85 -11.99 10.96
N GLY A 174 23.44 -12.16 9.79
CA GLY A 174 23.28 -13.35 8.97
C GLY A 174 23.26 -13.06 7.49
N PHE A 175 22.80 -14.05 6.73
CA PHE A 175 22.69 -13.94 5.27
C PHE A 175 21.49 -14.74 4.72
N LEU A 176 21.03 -14.35 3.53
CA LEU A 176 20.11 -15.13 2.70
C LEU A 176 20.89 -15.59 1.47
N PRO A 177 20.93 -16.90 1.18
CA PRO A 177 21.62 -17.44 0.00
C PRO A 177 20.89 -17.06 -1.28
N PRO A 178 21.53 -17.21 -2.46
CA PRO A 178 20.83 -17.17 -3.73
C PRO A 178 19.71 -18.22 -3.78
N MET A 179 18.50 -17.81 -4.08
CA MET A 179 17.29 -18.65 -4.08
C MET A 179 16.49 -18.41 -5.36
N PRO A 180 16.97 -18.86 -6.54
CA PRO A 180 16.27 -18.64 -7.81
C PRO A 180 14.86 -19.23 -7.80
N ASP A 181 14.66 -20.39 -7.15
CA ASP A 181 13.36 -21.07 -7.06
C ASP A 181 12.37 -20.38 -6.11
N ALA A 182 12.83 -19.42 -5.31
CA ALA A 182 12.00 -18.62 -4.43
C ALA A 182 11.91 -17.15 -4.88
N ALA A 183 12.25 -16.85 -6.14
CA ALA A 183 12.09 -15.52 -6.68
C ALA A 183 10.61 -15.12 -6.71
N ILE A 184 10.30 -13.99 -6.04
CA ILE A 184 8.97 -13.40 -6.01
C ILE A 184 8.97 -12.28 -7.05
N GLU A 185 8.24 -12.49 -8.14
CA GLU A 185 8.08 -11.45 -9.16
C GLU A 185 7.13 -10.36 -8.68
N SER A 186 7.61 -9.14 -8.61
CA SER A 186 6.92 -8.01 -7.98
C SER A 186 5.63 -7.55 -8.68
N ARG A 187 5.40 -7.95 -9.93
CA ARG A 187 4.32 -7.40 -10.77
C ARG A 187 2.96 -8.12 -10.66
N HIS A 188 2.88 -9.29 -10.03
CA HIS A 188 1.67 -10.13 -10.05
C HIS A 188 1.17 -10.54 -8.67
N LEU A 189 1.61 -9.86 -7.61
CA LEU A 189 1.34 -10.25 -6.22
C LEU A 189 -0.11 -10.03 -5.75
N GLY A 190 -0.94 -9.34 -6.54
CA GLY A 190 -2.31 -8.99 -6.15
C GLY A 190 -3.42 -9.94 -6.61
N LEU A 191 -3.17 -10.80 -7.61
CA LEU A 191 -4.25 -11.47 -8.37
C LEU A 191 -3.83 -12.90 -8.73
N LYS A 192 -3.91 -13.85 -7.78
CA LYS A 192 -3.43 -15.18 -8.08
C LYS A 192 -4.48 -16.27 -7.87
N THR A 193 -4.58 -17.19 -8.82
CA THR A 193 -5.38 -18.41 -8.72
C THR A 193 -4.92 -19.29 -7.55
N ALA A 194 -5.76 -20.24 -7.14
CA ALA A 194 -5.39 -21.19 -6.08
C ALA A 194 -4.09 -21.96 -6.36
N GLY A 195 -3.80 -22.28 -7.65
CA GLY A 195 -2.55 -22.92 -8.06
C GLY A 195 -1.32 -22.01 -7.89
N GLU A 196 -1.46 -20.74 -8.24
CA GLU A 196 -0.40 -19.74 -8.05
C GLU A 196 -0.15 -19.45 -6.56
N ILE A 197 -1.18 -19.53 -5.71
CA ILE A 197 -1.03 -19.43 -4.24
C ILE A 197 -0.22 -20.63 -3.72
N ALA A 198 -0.44 -21.84 -4.24
CA ALA A 198 0.34 -23.02 -3.83
C ALA A 198 1.82 -22.89 -4.19
N ASP A 199 2.16 -22.41 -5.39
CA ASP A 199 3.55 -22.09 -5.79
C ASP A 199 4.17 -21.03 -4.87
N LEU A 200 3.43 -19.98 -4.53
CA LEU A 200 3.87 -18.96 -3.58
C LEU A 200 4.12 -19.51 -2.18
N GLN A 201 3.27 -20.40 -1.68
CA GLN A 201 3.47 -21.05 -0.38
C GLN A 201 4.76 -21.88 -0.36
N GLN A 202 5.07 -22.58 -1.44
CA GLN A 202 6.34 -23.32 -1.57
C GLN A 202 7.54 -22.36 -1.56
N LYS A 203 7.48 -21.25 -2.30
CA LYS A 203 8.52 -20.22 -2.28
C LYS A 203 8.73 -19.63 -0.88
N ILE A 204 7.64 -19.35 -0.16
CA ILE A 204 7.72 -18.87 1.23
C ILE A 204 8.36 -19.90 2.16
N GLN A 205 8.09 -21.21 1.99
CA GLN A 205 8.74 -22.25 2.78
C GLN A 205 10.27 -22.25 2.56
N ILE A 206 10.73 -22.09 1.33
CA ILE A 206 12.16 -21.98 1.01
C ILE A 206 12.77 -20.74 1.70
N LEU A 207 12.11 -19.57 1.61
CA LEU A 207 12.57 -18.35 2.26
C LEU A 207 12.61 -18.49 3.79
N THR A 208 11.58 -19.12 4.35
CA THR A 208 11.48 -19.38 5.80
C THR A 208 12.64 -20.25 6.28
N ALA A 209 12.88 -21.37 5.59
CA ALA A 209 13.96 -22.31 5.96
C ALA A 209 15.34 -21.63 5.84
N ALA A 210 15.55 -20.84 4.80
CA ALA A 210 16.78 -20.08 4.62
C ALA A 210 17.02 -19.07 5.75
N ALA A 211 15.98 -18.31 6.16
CA ALA A 211 16.06 -17.37 7.25
C ALA A 211 16.29 -18.06 8.59
N GLN A 212 15.55 -19.14 8.88
CA GLN A 212 15.72 -19.91 10.11
C GLN A 212 17.13 -20.47 10.28
N LYS A 213 17.75 -20.92 9.18
CA LYS A 213 19.08 -21.54 9.20
C LYS A 213 20.22 -20.52 9.29
N ASN A 214 20.09 -19.38 8.59
CA ASN A 214 21.23 -18.52 8.31
C ASN A 214 21.20 -17.16 9.02
N ILE A 215 20.15 -16.85 9.78
CA ILE A 215 20.08 -15.67 10.63
C ILE A 215 20.51 -16.03 12.05
N ASP A 216 21.37 -15.23 12.64
CA ASP A 216 21.72 -15.28 14.06
C ASP A 216 20.56 -14.68 14.87
N TRP A 217 19.58 -15.52 15.20
CA TRP A 217 18.36 -15.10 15.88
C TRP A 217 18.61 -14.50 17.26
N PRO A 218 19.46 -15.06 18.14
CA PRO A 218 19.79 -14.44 19.42
C PRO A 218 20.31 -13.01 19.24
N ARG A 219 21.21 -12.83 18.29
CA ARG A 219 21.79 -11.52 17.99
C ARG A 219 20.78 -10.54 17.40
N LEU A 220 19.96 -11.01 16.44
CA LEU A 220 18.88 -10.21 15.85
C LEU A 220 17.90 -9.75 16.93
N LEU A 221 17.40 -10.67 17.75
CA LEU A 221 16.46 -10.34 18.82
C LEU A 221 17.04 -9.34 19.81
N ALA A 222 18.30 -9.51 20.21
CA ALA A 222 18.96 -8.59 21.14
C ALA A 222 19.13 -7.17 20.59
N LEU A 223 19.48 -7.03 19.28
CA LEU A 223 19.67 -5.74 18.63
C LEU A 223 18.39 -4.94 18.39
N PHE A 224 17.27 -5.65 18.22
CA PHE A 224 16.02 -5.05 17.78
C PHE A 224 14.90 -5.19 18.85
N ASP A 225 15.25 -5.56 20.07
CA ASP A 225 14.31 -5.58 21.20
C ASP A 225 13.97 -4.16 21.66
N ARG A 226 12.70 -3.85 21.71
CA ARG A 226 12.15 -2.55 22.12
C ARG A 226 10.90 -2.76 22.99
N PRO A 227 10.56 -1.80 23.85
CA PRO A 227 9.27 -1.81 24.54
C PRO A 227 8.10 -1.94 23.55
N ALA A 228 7.15 -2.80 23.85
CA ALA A 228 5.95 -2.93 23.01
C ALA A 228 5.17 -1.61 22.97
N PRO A 229 4.73 -1.14 21.79
CA PRO A 229 3.93 0.05 21.72
C PRO A 229 2.56 -0.17 22.35
N MET A 230 2.11 0.80 23.15
CA MET A 230 0.78 0.77 23.77
C MET A 230 -0.18 1.59 22.91
N ALA A 231 -1.12 0.93 22.25
CA ALA A 231 -2.18 1.62 21.53
C ALA A 231 -3.15 2.29 22.51
N PRO A 232 -3.57 3.52 22.25
CA PRO A 232 -4.71 4.09 22.98
C PRO A 232 -5.95 3.24 22.70
N ALA A 233 -6.79 3.06 23.72
CA ALA A 233 -8.07 2.37 23.54
C ALA A 233 -8.92 3.18 22.54
N VAL A 234 -9.08 2.69 21.33
CA VAL A 234 -9.98 3.28 20.35
C VAL A 234 -11.35 2.65 20.57
N GLN A 235 -12.30 3.44 21.09
CA GLN A 235 -13.70 3.02 21.06
C GLN A 235 -14.18 3.10 19.60
N ALA A 236 -14.50 1.95 19.02
CA ALA A 236 -15.16 1.92 17.72
C ALA A 236 -16.53 2.60 17.85
N ALA A 237 -16.81 3.56 17.00
CA ALA A 237 -18.14 4.14 16.90
C ALA A 237 -19.16 3.05 16.49
N ALA A 238 -20.37 3.08 17.05
CA ALA A 238 -21.42 2.20 16.58
C ALA A 238 -21.69 2.48 15.09
N PRO A 239 -21.85 1.44 14.25
CA PRO A 239 -22.12 1.63 12.83
C PRO A 239 -23.41 2.44 12.61
N THR A 240 -23.33 3.49 11.81
CA THR A 240 -24.45 4.39 11.50
C THR A 240 -24.94 4.23 10.08
N VAL A 241 -24.12 3.69 9.19
CA VAL A 241 -24.44 3.50 7.76
C VAL A 241 -23.61 2.35 7.15
N ARG A 242 -24.22 1.67 6.18
CA ARG A 242 -23.54 0.62 5.40
C ARG A 242 -22.90 1.22 4.15
N ILE A 243 -21.64 0.88 3.91
CA ILE A 243 -20.86 1.27 2.73
C ILE A 243 -20.49 0.00 1.97
N ALA A 244 -20.94 -0.10 0.70
CA ALA A 244 -20.51 -1.16 -0.19
C ALA A 244 -19.08 -0.90 -0.67
N VAL A 245 -18.20 -1.88 -0.53
CA VAL A 245 -16.80 -1.82 -0.96
C VAL A 245 -16.58 -2.92 -2.00
N ALA A 246 -16.20 -2.53 -3.22
CA ALA A 246 -15.82 -3.49 -4.23
C ALA A 246 -14.52 -4.20 -3.83
N GLN A 247 -14.53 -5.53 -3.84
CA GLN A 247 -13.39 -6.36 -3.49
C GLN A 247 -13.40 -7.67 -4.25
N ASP A 248 -12.57 -7.77 -5.26
CA ASP A 248 -12.25 -8.96 -6.02
C ASP A 248 -10.92 -8.77 -6.75
N GLU A 249 -10.62 -9.63 -7.73
CA GLU A 249 -9.37 -9.58 -8.47
C GLU A 249 -9.24 -8.33 -9.34
N ALA A 250 -10.35 -7.72 -9.75
CA ALA A 250 -10.36 -6.47 -10.52
C ALA A 250 -10.26 -5.22 -9.62
N PHE A 251 -10.69 -5.31 -8.34
CA PHE A 251 -10.76 -4.20 -7.39
C PHE A 251 -10.12 -4.58 -6.06
N CYS A 252 -8.81 -4.44 -5.97
CA CYS A 252 -8.03 -4.93 -4.83
C CYS A 252 -7.11 -3.87 -4.18
N PHE A 253 -7.01 -2.66 -4.75
CA PHE A 253 -6.11 -1.61 -4.26
C PHE A 253 -6.81 -0.68 -3.27
N ALA A 254 -7.11 -1.19 -2.09
CA ALA A 254 -7.56 -0.41 -0.95
C ALA A 254 -6.53 -0.48 0.18
N TYR A 255 -6.15 0.68 0.74
CA TYR A 255 -5.34 0.72 1.96
C TYR A 255 -6.16 0.18 3.14
N ALA A 256 -5.53 -0.65 3.97
CA ALA A 256 -6.16 -1.12 5.22
C ALA A 256 -6.59 0.06 6.09
N GLU A 257 -5.74 1.09 6.18
CA GLU A 257 -5.97 2.31 6.95
C GLU A 257 -7.19 3.11 6.45
N THR A 258 -7.48 3.06 5.15
CA THR A 258 -8.69 3.67 4.57
C THR A 258 -9.93 2.94 5.06
N LEU A 259 -9.94 1.62 5.00
CA LEU A 259 -11.07 0.80 5.45
C LEU A 259 -11.30 0.93 6.97
N GLU A 260 -10.23 0.87 7.75
CA GLU A 260 -10.26 1.07 9.21
C GLU A 260 -10.74 2.48 9.58
N SER A 261 -10.33 3.50 8.83
CA SER A 261 -10.76 4.88 9.05
C SER A 261 -12.26 5.08 8.76
N LEU A 262 -12.79 4.40 7.75
CA LEU A 262 -14.23 4.38 7.46
C LEU A 262 -15.01 3.72 8.60
N GLN A 263 -14.52 2.57 9.11
CA GLN A 263 -15.14 1.89 10.26
C GLN A 263 -15.08 2.76 11.53
N ALA A 264 -13.95 3.38 11.79
CA ALA A 264 -13.78 4.31 12.92
C ALA A 264 -14.72 5.54 12.81
N ALA A 265 -15.05 5.97 11.60
CA ALA A 265 -16.03 7.04 11.35
C ALA A 265 -17.49 6.58 11.45
N GLY A 266 -17.75 5.27 11.70
CA GLY A 266 -19.10 4.72 11.88
C GLY A 266 -19.66 4.01 10.63
N ALA A 267 -18.83 3.55 9.71
CA ALA A 267 -19.25 2.72 8.59
C ALA A 267 -19.28 1.23 8.95
N GLU A 268 -20.35 0.52 8.56
CA GLU A 268 -20.36 -0.93 8.36
C GLU A 268 -19.94 -1.23 6.93
N LEU A 269 -18.80 -1.89 6.74
CA LEU A 269 -18.30 -2.24 5.41
C LEU A 269 -18.95 -3.53 4.90
N CYS A 270 -19.56 -3.45 3.72
CA CYS A 270 -20.22 -4.56 3.05
C CYS A 270 -19.48 -4.85 1.75
N TYR A 271 -18.69 -5.91 1.73
CA TYR A 271 -17.91 -6.26 0.54
C TYR A 271 -18.79 -6.92 -0.52
N PHE A 272 -18.50 -6.63 -1.79
CA PHE A 272 -19.13 -7.24 -2.96
C PHE A 272 -18.15 -7.38 -4.11
N SER A 273 -18.43 -8.29 -5.03
CA SER A 273 -17.60 -8.55 -6.20
C SER A 273 -18.29 -8.04 -7.48
N PRO A 274 -17.78 -6.97 -8.11
CA PRO A 274 -18.25 -6.57 -9.44
C PRO A 274 -18.12 -7.67 -10.50
N LEU A 275 -17.19 -8.60 -10.35
CA LEU A 275 -17.02 -9.74 -11.26
C LEU A 275 -18.10 -10.82 -11.10
N ARG A 276 -18.59 -11.06 -9.87
CA ARG A 276 -19.40 -12.26 -9.56
C ARG A 276 -20.82 -11.99 -9.07
N ASP A 277 -21.01 -10.88 -8.33
CA ASP A 277 -22.31 -10.58 -7.74
C ASP A 277 -23.24 -9.94 -8.76
N ALA A 278 -24.52 -10.31 -8.71
CA ALA A 278 -25.53 -9.79 -9.64
C ALA A 278 -26.17 -8.46 -9.18
N ALA A 279 -25.94 -8.06 -7.92
CA ALA A 279 -26.53 -6.86 -7.33
C ALA A 279 -25.63 -6.25 -6.25
N LEU A 280 -25.82 -4.96 -6.00
CA LEU A 280 -25.21 -4.28 -4.85
C LEU A 280 -25.79 -4.80 -3.53
N PRO A 281 -25.01 -4.77 -2.43
CA PRO A 281 -25.53 -5.06 -1.09
C PRO A 281 -26.75 -4.17 -0.76
N GLN A 282 -27.69 -4.73 0.00
CA GLN A 282 -28.92 -4.01 0.37
C GLN A 282 -28.66 -2.95 1.44
N HIS A 283 -29.48 -1.91 1.45
CA HIS A 283 -29.48 -0.83 2.45
C HIS A 283 -28.15 -0.08 2.59
N ILE A 284 -27.44 0.08 1.48
CA ILE A 284 -26.21 0.86 1.46
C ILE A 284 -26.49 2.37 1.38
N GLY A 285 -25.70 3.16 2.08
CA GLY A 285 -25.69 4.61 1.99
C GLY A 285 -24.51 5.16 1.19
N GLY A 286 -23.50 4.32 0.89
CA GLY A 286 -22.31 4.72 0.13
C GLY A 286 -21.72 3.58 -0.67
N LEU A 287 -20.93 3.93 -1.70
CA LEU A 287 -20.23 2.99 -2.59
C LEU A 287 -18.76 3.39 -2.71
N TYR A 288 -17.84 2.46 -2.45
CA TYR A 288 -16.41 2.63 -2.66
C TYR A 288 -15.92 1.61 -3.70
N LEU A 289 -15.42 2.12 -4.82
CA LEU A 289 -14.79 1.38 -5.90
C LEU A 289 -13.28 1.70 -5.90
N PRO A 290 -12.46 0.90 -5.23
CA PRO A 290 -11.01 1.13 -5.17
C PRO A 290 -10.33 0.87 -6.51
N GLY A 291 -9.02 1.11 -6.58
CA GLY A 291 -8.19 0.70 -7.70
C GLY A 291 -8.03 -0.81 -7.84
N GLY A 292 -7.31 -1.22 -8.85
CA GLY A 292 -7.03 -2.61 -9.16
C GLY A 292 -6.62 -2.77 -10.62
N TYR A 293 -7.00 -3.90 -11.20
CA TYR A 293 -6.68 -4.28 -12.59
C TYR A 293 -7.96 -4.60 -13.39
N PRO A 294 -8.92 -3.66 -13.51
CA PRO A 294 -10.17 -3.94 -14.24
C PRO A 294 -9.93 -4.28 -15.71
N GLU A 295 -8.84 -3.81 -16.31
CA GLU A 295 -8.45 -4.11 -17.68
C GLU A 295 -8.15 -5.59 -17.93
N LEU A 296 -7.59 -6.29 -16.94
CA LEU A 296 -7.35 -7.74 -17.02
C LEU A 296 -8.64 -8.56 -17.00
N TYR A 297 -9.71 -7.97 -16.48
CA TYR A 297 -11.02 -8.59 -16.31
C TYR A 297 -12.13 -7.87 -17.10
N ALA A 298 -11.76 -7.03 -18.07
CA ALA A 298 -12.69 -6.15 -18.78
C ALA A 298 -13.83 -6.91 -19.44
N ALA A 299 -13.55 -8.05 -20.08
CA ALA A 299 -14.57 -8.91 -20.68
C ALA A 299 -15.55 -9.50 -19.64
N GLN A 300 -15.05 -9.90 -18.46
CA GLN A 300 -15.91 -10.45 -17.40
C GLN A 300 -16.78 -9.36 -16.76
N LEU A 301 -16.18 -8.18 -16.48
CA LEU A 301 -16.91 -7.01 -16.00
C LEU A 301 -18.01 -6.59 -16.97
N ALA A 302 -17.71 -6.60 -18.28
CA ALA A 302 -18.67 -6.31 -19.33
C ALA A 302 -19.83 -7.32 -19.38
N ALA A 303 -19.54 -8.60 -19.19
CA ALA A 303 -20.55 -9.67 -19.17
C ALA A 303 -21.53 -9.53 -17.99
N ASN A 304 -21.09 -8.96 -16.85
CA ASN A 304 -21.95 -8.73 -15.70
C ASN A 304 -22.82 -7.48 -15.87
N THR A 305 -23.74 -7.53 -16.81
CA THR A 305 -24.64 -6.42 -17.15
C THR A 305 -25.52 -6.00 -15.96
N ALA A 306 -25.95 -6.96 -15.13
CA ALA A 306 -26.78 -6.68 -13.95
C ALA A 306 -26.05 -5.76 -12.96
N MET A 307 -24.81 -6.05 -12.62
CA MET A 307 -24.01 -5.23 -11.71
C MET A 307 -23.69 -3.85 -12.31
N ARG A 308 -23.31 -3.78 -13.61
CA ARG A 308 -23.07 -2.51 -14.29
C ARG A 308 -24.29 -1.59 -14.25
N CYS A 309 -25.48 -2.13 -14.56
CA CYS A 309 -26.75 -1.39 -14.49
C CYS A 309 -27.09 -0.98 -13.05
N ALA A 310 -26.85 -1.85 -12.07
CA ALA A 310 -27.09 -1.54 -10.65
C ALA A 310 -26.22 -0.37 -10.18
N ILE A 311 -24.93 -0.37 -10.49
CA ILE A 311 -23.99 0.71 -10.15
C ILE A 311 -24.39 2.00 -10.86
N ASN A 312 -24.63 1.95 -12.19
CA ASN A 312 -25.07 3.12 -12.94
C ASN A 312 -26.31 3.75 -12.32
N THR A 313 -27.35 2.95 -12.10
CA THR A 313 -28.60 3.42 -11.51
C THR A 313 -28.41 4.00 -10.12
N ALA A 314 -27.60 3.39 -9.28
CA ALA A 314 -27.35 3.86 -7.92
C ALA A 314 -26.64 5.21 -7.90
N VAL A 315 -25.58 5.37 -8.71
CA VAL A 315 -24.82 6.61 -8.78
C VAL A 315 -25.66 7.74 -9.41
N GLN A 316 -26.38 7.46 -10.48
CA GLN A 316 -27.30 8.45 -11.10
C GLN A 316 -28.42 8.91 -10.15
N ARG A 317 -28.80 8.06 -9.18
CA ARG A 317 -29.76 8.42 -8.11
C ARG A 317 -29.13 9.15 -6.92
N GLY A 318 -27.85 9.54 -7.04
CA GLY A 318 -27.13 10.32 -6.04
C GLY A 318 -26.53 9.52 -4.88
N LEU A 319 -26.33 8.19 -5.05
CA LEU A 319 -25.63 7.40 -4.04
C LEU A 319 -24.20 7.97 -3.84
N PRO A 320 -23.82 8.40 -2.63
CA PRO A 320 -22.46 8.80 -2.32
C PRO A 320 -21.44 7.75 -2.79
N THR A 321 -20.56 8.15 -3.73
CA THR A 321 -19.67 7.24 -4.42
C THR A 321 -18.26 7.78 -4.49
N VAL A 322 -17.30 6.92 -4.19
CA VAL A 322 -15.87 7.15 -4.38
C VAL A 322 -15.33 6.09 -5.33
N ALA A 323 -14.64 6.52 -6.39
CA ALA A 323 -14.06 5.63 -7.41
C ALA A 323 -12.64 6.06 -7.75
N GLU A 324 -11.66 5.24 -7.42
CA GLU A 324 -10.23 5.51 -7.60
C GLU A 324 -9.65 4.64 -8.70
N CYS A 325 -8.86 5.21 -9.61
CA CYS A 325 -8.05 4.52 -10.62
C CYS A 325 -8.85 3.46 -11.40
N GLY A 326 -8.71 2.17 -11.07
CA GLY A 326 -9.50 1.08 -11.66
C GLY A 326 -11.01 1.27 -11.47
N GLY A 327 -11.45 1.71 -10.29
CA GLY A 327 -12.85 2.06 -10.02
C GLY A 327 -13.35 3.22 -10.87
N PHE A 328 -12.51 4.22 -11.13
CA PHE A 328 -12.81 5.32 -12.05
C PHE A 328 -12.98 4.81 -13.49
N LEU A 329 -12.07 3.98 -13.99
CA LEU A 329 -12.17 3.37 -15.32
C LEU A 329 -13.46 2.54 -15.47
N TYR A 330 -13.86 1.80 -14.44
CA TYR A 330 -15.09 1.03 -14.43
C TYR A 330 -16.37 1.89 -14.48
N LEU A 331 -16.32 3.11 -13.96
CA LEU A 331 -17.44 4.06 -14.10
C LEU A 331 -17.52 4.69 -15.51
N GLY A 332 -16.51 4.56 -16.34
CA GLY A 332 -16.48 5.02 -17.74
C GLY A 332 -17.47 4.26 -18.64
N GLN A 333 -17.47 4.61 -19.92
CA GLN A 333 -18.34 3.95 -20.92
C GLN A 333 -17.75 2.63 -21.40
N THR A 334 -16.46 2.60 -21.71
CA THR A 334 -15.74 1.42 -22.17
C THR A 334 -14.36 1.36 -21.56
N LEU A 335 -13.77 0.17 -21.51
CA LEU A 335 -12.39 -0.08 -21.10
C LEU A 335 -11.74 -1.07 -22.06
N GLU A 336 -10.59 -0.72 -22.63
CA GLU A 336 -9.76 -1.63 -23.40
C GLU A 336 -9.09 -2.66 -22.51
N ASP A 337 -9.04 -3.91 -22.95
CA ASP A 337 -8.20 -4.95 -22.36
C ASP A 337 -6.75 -4.87 -22.87
N ASP A 338 -5.89 -5.80 -22.44
CA ASP A 338 -4.50 -5.88 -22.88
C ASP A 338 -4.33 -6.09 -24.39
N ALA A 339 -5.34 -6.67 -25.06
CA ALA A 339 -5.36 -6.89 -26.51
C ALA A 339 -5.89 -5.67 -27.29
N GLY A 340 -6.32 -4.60 -26.59
CA GLY A 340 -6.90 -3.40 -27.21
C GLY A 340 -8.38 -3.56 -27.59
N THR A 341 -9.07 -4.58 -27.09
CA THR A 341 -10.50 -4.77 -27.29
C THR A 341 -11.28 -3.93 -26.28
N ALA A 342 -12.15 -3.03 -26.76
CA ALA A 342 -12.97 -2.21 -25.91
C ALA A 342 -14.21 -2.97 -25.39
N HIS A 343 -14.40 -2.97 -24.09
CA HIS A 343 -15.51 -3.63 -23.40
C HIS A 343 -16.41 -2.60 -22.69
N PRO A 344 -17.76 -2.74 -22.73
CA PRO A 344 -18.66 -1.81 -22.05
C PRO A 344 -18.50 -1.88 -20.52
N MET A 345 -18.47 -0.71 -19.87
CA MET A 345 -18.39 -0.54 -18.43
C MET A 345 -19.69 0.04 -17.85
N ALA A 346 -19.68 0.59 -16.64
CA ALA A 346 -20.91 1.04 -15.98
C ALA A 346 -21.56 2.27 -16.64
N GLY A 347 -20.84 3.06 -17.44
CA GLY A 347 -21.40 4.16 -18.22
C GLY A 347 -21.95 5.33 -17.41
N VAL A 348 -21.41 5.53 -16.19
CA VAL A 348 -21.77 6.66 -15.30
C VAL A 348 -21.13 7.96 -15.78
N LEU A 349 -19.85 7.86 -16.17
CA LEU A 349 -19.02 8.99 -16.59
C LEU A 349 -18.76 8.95 -18.10
N PRO A 350 -18.60 10.12 -18.75
CA PRO A 350 -18.08 10.16 -20.10
C PRO A 350 -16.62 9.70 -20.07
N GLY A 351 -16.19 9.05 -21.13
CA GLY A 351 -14.81 8.63 -21.27
C GLY A 351 -14.68 7.14 -21.56
N GLN A 352 -13.61 6.84 -22.27
CA GLN A 352 -13.23 5.49 -22.67
C GLN A 352 -11.82 5.24 -22.13
N GLY A 353 -11.65 4.20 -21.34
CA GLY A 353 -10.36 3.75 -20.86
C GLY A 353 -9.60 3.05 -21.98
N PHE A 354 -8.35 3.44 -22.23
CA PHE A 354 -7.52 2.89 -23.29
C PHE A 354 -6.08 2.65 -22.81
N ARG A 355 -5.43 1.68 -23.47
CA ARG A 355 -4.04 1.32 -23.16
C ARG A 355 -3.06 2.31 -23.80
N VAL A 356 -2.12 2.83 -23.01
CA VAL A 356 -1.10 3.77 -23.52
C VAL A 356 0.23 3.08 -23.85
N GLY A 357 0.46 1.84 -23.35
CA GLY A 357 1.69 1.08 -23.59
C GLY A 357 2.90 1.59 -22.80
N ARG A 358 2.76 2.63 -22.02
CA ARG A 358 3.77 3.18 -21.11
C ARG A 358 3.11 3.69 -19.83
N LEU A 359 3.92 3.92 -18.82
CA LEU A 359 3.44 4.57 -17.59
C LEU A 359 3.00 6.01 -17.89
N VAL A 360 1.72 6.31 -17.65
CA VAL A 360 1.13 7.63 -17.96
C VAL A 360 1.49 8.63 -16.89
N ARG A 361 1.16 8.29 -15.63
CA ARG A 361 1.49 9.08 -14.46
C ARG A 361 1.99 8.16 -13.36
N PHE A 362 2.96 8.66 -12.60
CA PHE A 362 3.56 7.91 -11.50
C PHE A 362 4.02 8.83 -10.40
N GLY A 363 3.69 8.48 -9.16
CA GLY A 363 4.23 9.08 -7.95
C GLY A 363 3.30 10.09 -7.30
N TYR A 364 3.82 10.80 -6.33
CA TYR A 364 3.09 11.74 -5.49
C TYR A 364 2.70 13.02 -6.24
N ALA A 365 1.52 13.55 -5.89
CA ALA A 365 1.04 14.85 -6.32
C ALA A 365 0.16 15.49 -5.22
N ALA A 366 0.01 16.79 -5.27
CA ALA A 366 -1.01 17.52 -4.53
C ALA A 366 -2.22 17.73 -5.44
N LEU A 367 -3.40 17.38 -4.96
CA LEU A 367 -4.67 17.52 -5.65
C LEU A 367 -5.44 18.69 -5.05
N THR A 368 -5.60 19.80 -5.77
CA THR A 368 -6.30 20.99 -5.31
C THR A 368 -7.71 21.06 -5.91
N PRO A 369 -8.77 20.90 -5.10
CA PRO A 369 -10.16 21.01 -5.56
C PRO A 369 -10.50 22.42 -6.04
N GLN A 370 -11.20 22.53 -7.17
CA GLN A 370 -11.65 23.84 -7.69
C GLN A 370 -12.96 24.32 -7.07
N ALA A 371 -13.75 23.42 -6.50
CA ALA A 371 -15.02 23.74 -5.84
C ALA A 371 -15.26 22.81 -4.64
N ASP A 372 -16.17 23.21 -3.76
CA ASP A 372 -16.67 22.35 -2.69
C ASP A 372 -17.42 21.15 -3.27
N SER A 373 -17.22 19.99 -2.63
CA SER A 373 -17.88 18.75 -3.02
C SER A 373 -18.16 17.85 -1.79
N MET A 374 -18.66 16.65 -2.01
CA MET A 374 -18.90 15.68 -0.93
C MET A 374 -17.68 15.52 -0.02
N LEU A 375 -16.49 15.30 -0.60
CA LEU A 375 -15.26 15.02 0.14
C LEU A 375 -14.37 16.24 0.35
N PHE A 376 -14.37 17.20 -0.57
CA PHE A 376 -13.34 18.23 -0.66
C PHE A 376 -13.86 19.62 -0.43
N ARG A 377 -12.98 20.53 -0.02
CA ARG A 377 -13.24 21.96 0.06
C ARG A 377 -12.36 22.69 -0.94
N ALA A 378 -12.92 23.69 -1.61
CA ALA A 378 -12.22 24.49 -2.61
C ALA A 378 -10.88 25.03 -2.06
N GLY A 379 -9.80 24.82 -2.83
CA GLY A 379 -8.46 25.28 -2.48
C GLY A 379 -7.74 24.51 -1.37
N GLU A 380 -8.35 23.49 -0.73
CA GLU A 380 -7.71 22.64 0.29
C GLU A 380 -6.92 21.52 -0.39
N PRO A 381 -5.56 21.58 -0.45
CA PRO A 381 -4.79 20.55 -1.16
C PRO A 381 -4.81 19.23 -0.42
N VAL A 382 -4.95 18.13 -1.17
CA VAL A 382 -4.92 16.76 -0.65
C VAL A 382 -3.76 16.01 -1.28
N PRO A 383 -2.88 15.36 -0.49
CA PRO A 383 -1.81 14.54 -1.03
C PRO A 383 -2.38 13.25 -1.63
N VAL A 384 -1.91 12.91 -2.84
CA VAL A 384 -2.37 11.74 -3.60
C VAL A 384 -1.20 11.03 -4.27
N HIS A 385 -1.46 9.81 -4.72
CA HIS A 385 -0.54 9.04 -5.54
C HIS A 385 -1.23 8.58 -6.81
N GLU A 386 -0.53 8.61 -7.94
CA GLU A 386 -0.98 8.01 -9.20
C GLU A 386 0.02 6.96 -9.67
N PHE A 387 -0.50 5.84 -10.18
CA PHE A 387 0.28 4.80 -10.85
C PHE A 387 -0.63 4.06 -11.83
N HIS A 388 -0.56 4.41 -13.12
CA HIS A 388 -1.41 3.76 -14.12
C HIS A 388 -0.78 3.72 -15.52
N HIS A 389 -1.07 2.66 -16.26
CA HIS A 389 -0.65 2.42 -17.65
C HIS A 389 -1.80 2.63 -18.64
N TRP A 390 -3.05 2.68 -18.16
CA TRP A 390 -4.23 3.08 -18.92
C TRP A 390 -4.49 4.56 -18.72
N ASP A 391 -5.10 5.18 -19.71
CA ASP A 391 -5.61 6.56 -19.60
C ASP A 391 -7.09 6.58 -19.98
N SER A 392 -7.74 7.73 -19.88
CA SER A 392 -9.13 7.94 -20.30
C SER A 392 -9.22 9.08 -21.29
N THR A 393 -10.14 8.98 -22.24
CA THR A 393 -10.45 10.08 -23.17
C THR A 393 -11.08 11.29 -22.45
N CYS A 394 -11.55 11.09 -21.20
CA CYS A 394 -12.10 12.16 -20.37
C CYS A 394 -11.66 11.95 -18.91
N ASN A 395 -10.72 12.78 -18.45
CA ASN A 395 -10.16 12.69 -17.09
C ASN A 395 -10.82 13.65 -16.08
N GLY A 396 -11.81 14.45 -16.51
CA GLY A 396 -12.45 15.47 -15.67
C GLY A 396 -11.54 16.69 -15.41
N THR A 397 -12.10 17.67 -14.71
CA THR A 397 -11.44 18.96 -14.44
C THR A 397 -11.74 19.49 -13.02
N ALA A 398 -12.25 18.67 -12.12
CA ALA A 398 -12.64 19.12 -10.78
C ALA A 398 -11.44 19.50 -9.89
N PHE A 399 -10.24 19.08 -10.30
CA PHE A 399 -9.01 19.30 -9.54
C PHE A 399 -7.87 19.77 -10.43
N ALA A 400 -7.03 20.64 -9.88
CA ALA A 400 -5.68 20.89 -10.36
C ALA A 400 -4.70 19.97 -9.59
N ALA A 401 -4.03 19.07 -10.28
CA ALA A 401 -2.99 18.21 -9.72
C ALA A 401 -1.61 18.79 -10.00
N GLN A 402 -0.71 18.78 -9.00
CA GLN A 402 0.64 19.32 -9.11
C GLN A 402 1.67 18.42 -8.44
N LYS A 403 2.78 18.16 -9.11
CA LYS A 403 3.96 17.47 -8.57
C LYS A 403 4.97 18.45 -8.00
N ALA A 404 5.83 17.96 -7.11
CA ALA A 404 6.93 18.76 -6.55
C ALA A 404 7.88 19.36 -7.59
N ASN A 405 8.02 18.75 -8.77
CA ASN A 405 8.84 19.26 -9.88
C ASN A 405 8.12 20.30 -10.77
N GLY A 406 6.93 20.77 -10.36
CA GLY A 406 6.16 21.78 -11.08
C GLY A 406 5.25 21.25 -12.20
N ARG A 407 5.32 19.96 -12.55
CA ARG A 407 4.38 19.37 -13.52
C ARG A 407 2.96 19.42 -12.96
N HIS A 408 2.01 19.91 -13.77
CA HIS A 408 0.60 20.04 -13.38
C HIS A 408 -0.34 19.55 -14.49
N TRP A 409 -1.57 19.20 -14.11
CA TRP A 409 -2.65 18.79 -15.01
C TRP A 409 -4.00 18.91 -14.30
N ASP A 410 -5.07 19.04 -15.07
CA ASP A 410 -6.42 18.96 -14.55
C ASP A 410 -6.90 17.50 -14.57
N CYS A 411 -7.69 17.09 -13.58
CA CYS A 411 -8.21 15.74 -13.46
C CYS A 411 -9.41 15.64 -12.50
N GLY A 412 -10.01 14.45 -12.51
CA GLY A 412 -11.05 14.03 -11.59
C GLY A 412 -12.42 14.67 -11.80
N PHE A 413 -13.42 13.97 -11.33
CA PHE A 413 -14.81 14.39 -11.23
C PHE A 413 -15.16 14.48 -9.74
N ALA A 414 -15.79 15.58 -9.33
CA ALA A 414 -16.27 15.74 -7.98
C ALA A 414 -17.54 16.60 -7.96
N ASN A 415 -18.52 16.16 -7.16
CA ASN A 415 -19.76 16.90 -6.92
C ASN A 415 -20.32 16.54 -5.53
N GLY A 416 -21.59 16.83 -5.27
CA GLY A 416 -22.24 16.57 -3.97
C GLY A 416 -22.38 15.10 -3.55
N HIS A 417 -22.12 14.15 -4.47
CA HIS A 417 -22.23 12.70 -4.17
C HIS A 417 -21.20 11.83 -4.86
N LEU A 418 -20.28 12.38 -5.63
CA LEU A 418 -19.30 11.61 -6.39
C LEU A 418 -17.89 12.20 -6.23
N TYR A 419 -16.91 11.33 -6.05
CA TYR A 419 -15.51 11.52 -6.42
C TYR A 419 -15.10 10.39 -7.35
N ALA A 420 -14.48 10.71 -8.48
CA ALA A 420 -13.91 9.71 -9.39
C ALA A 420 -12.68 10.28 -10.12
N GLY A 421 -11.59 9.51 -10.17
CA GLY A 421 -10.35 9.90 -10.82
C GLY A 421 -9.25 8.86 -10.70
N PHE A 422 -8.13 9.08 -11.41
CA PHE A 422 -6.93 8.25 -11.27
C PHE A 422 -6.21 8.43 -9.92
N PRO A 423 -6.20 9.62 -9.29
CA PRO A 423 -5.53 9.78 -8.01
C PRO A 423 -6.11 8.88 -6.93
N HIS A 424 -5.22 8.17 -6.24
CA HIS A 424 -5.53 7.41 -5.04
C HIS A 424 -5.43 8.30 -3.81
N LEU A 425 -6.45 8.26 -2.97
CA LEU A 425 -6.52 9.00 -1.72
C LEU A 425 -6.00 8.13 -0.56
N TYR A 426 -5.26 8.75 0.35
CA TYR A 426 -4.91 8.12 1.62
C TYR A 426 -5.74 8.78 2.73
N TRP A 427 -6.64 8.00 3.36
CA TRP A 427 -7.71 8.58 4.18
C TRP A 427 -7.35 8.72 5.66
N ALA A 428 -6.36 7.94 6.13
CA ALA A 428 -6.00 7.93 7.55
C ALA A 428 -5.45 9.29 8.02
N GLY A 429 -6.04 9.82 9.09
CA GLY A 429 -5.66 11.11 9.66
C GLY A 429 -6.18 12.33 8.89
N THR A 430 -7.09 12.13 7.93
CA THR A 430 -7.74 13.18 7.15
C THR A 430 -9.22 13.30 7.53
N PRO A 431 -9.93 14.38 7.14
CA PRO A 431 -11.38 14.49 7.34
C PRO A 431 -12.21 13.67 6.34
N LEU A 432 -11.60 13.02 5.33
CA LEU A 432 -12.30 12.32 4.24
C LEU A 432 -13.24 11.21 4.74
N PRO A 433 -12.83 10.31 5.67
CA PRO A 433 -13.70 9.25 6.17
C PRO A 433 -14.97 9.80 6.78
N GLN A 434 -14.87 10.83 7.63
CA GLN A 434 -16.02 11.44 8.30
C GLN A 434 -16.95 12.15 7.30
N ARG A 435 -16.37 12.85 6.31
CA ARG A 435 -17.16 13.53 5.25
C ARG A 435 -17.96 12.49 4.44
N PHE A 436 -17.32 11.38 4.04
CA PHE A 436 -17.99 10.34 3.27
C PHE A 436 -19.06 9.59 4.06
N VAL A 437 -18.76 9.18 5.29
CA VAL A 437 -19.73 8.52 6.18
C VAL A 437 -20.93 9.42 6.47
N THR A 438 -20.70 10.70 6.70
CA THR A 438 -21.79 11.69 6.90
C THR A 438 -22.68 11.78 5.66
N ALA A 439 -22.12 11.91 4.47
CA ALA A 439 -22.88 11.96 3.22
C ALA A 439 -23.68 10.66 3.00
N ALA A 440 -23.04 9.51 3.26
CA ALA A 440 -23.67 8.20 3.16
C ALA A 440 -24.85 8.04 4.15
N ALA A 441 -24.69 8.49 5.40
CA ALA A 441 -25.76 8.43 6.39
C ALA A 441 -26.94 9.34 6.02
N GLN A 442 -26.68 10.54 5.52
CA GLN A 442 -27.72 11.45 5.04
C GLN A 442 -28.52 10.82 3.86
N TYR A 443 -27.81 10.24 2.89
CA TYR A 443 -28.46 9.55 1.78
C TYR A 443 -29.34 8.39 2.24
N ALA A 444 -28.86 7.55 3.16
CA ALA A 444 -29.63 6.43 3.70
C ALA A 444 -30.92 6.89 4.41
N GLN A 445 -30.86 7.99 5.16
CA GLN A 445 -32.03 8.57 5.85
C GLN A 445 -33.08 9.05 4.85
N THR A 446 -32.71 9.71 3.76
CA THR A 446 -33.67 10.15 2.72
C THR A 446 -34.40 8.99 2.07
N LYS A 447 -33.78 7.82 1.97
CA LYS A 447 -34.41 6.59 1.40
C LYS A 447 -35.35 5.88 2.36
N THR A 448 -35.13 6.03 3.68
CA THR A 448 -35.99 5.38 4.69
C THR A 448 -37.17 6.25 5.12
N GLY A 449 -37.33 7.47 4.59
CA GLY A 449 -38.42 8.38 4.93
C GLY A 449 -38.38 8.90 6.37
N ARG A 450 -37.26 8.73 7.08
CA ARG A 450 -37.04 9.32 8.42
C ARG A 450 -36.41 10.71 8.26
N THR A 451 -37.24 11.72 8.31
CA THR A 451 -36.79 13.11 8.54
C THR A 451 -36.34 13.23 10.01
N VAL A 452 -35.18 13.83 10.27
CA VAL A 452 -34.72 14.18 11.63
C VAL A 452 -35.50 15.34 12.15
#